data_60fbce342cfb07d18dc0f8fa973a15d4
#
_entry.id   60fbce342cfb07d18dc0f8fa973a15d4
#
_cell.length_a   1.000
_cell.length_b   1.000
_cell.length_c   1.000
_cell.angle_alpha   90.00
_cell.angle_beta   90.00
_cell.angle_gamma   90.00
#
_symmetry.space_group_name_H-M   'P 1'
#
loop_
_entity.id
_entity.type
_entity.pdbx_description
1 polymer ?
#
loop_
_entity_poly.entity_id
_entity_poly.type
_entity_poly.pdbx_seq_one_letter_code
_entity_poly.pdbx_strand_id
1 'polypeptide(L)'
;SSDVRDCLQMPTIFSVDLYKPKMGVTDDNPGYLMAHDDDALHYREKSIMQSMLNRDDIPRIKKLISDTSKKILDDADGQIEIVNNYCRMVPVILVQKYFGFDGIEPEALFKWSYWNQYNTFYNQPFDLNPKDKHDHIVQRHEECTAELTEYLKAMILRKLFAVKVKDRVLKPALKIKNAVRGLIGKEPDVHEDDIVTRMLRSSFPDEVDFPLIRLGRNVGGLLIGTVETTSKAAAQVIHFFLERPELLAQAKAASLLEDTDEIESLVWEALRFVPIGAYMFRQVAQDYIIAEGTEHETSLKKGTTVLALTQSAMFDECAYKNADEFNKDRNWYNNFTYGFGAHDCLGKYIGMAMLPEMVRQVLALDGVHAVSAMDFKDGPFPEHYELVWNKNKCGSPGLAKI
;
A
#
# COMPACT_ATOMS: atom_id res chain seq x y z
N SER A 1 -0.51 23.50 -7.86
CA SER A 1 -1.09 22.46 -7.00
C SER A 1 -2.61 22.54 -6.94
N SER A 2 -3.23 23.74 -7.06
CA SER A 2 -4.70 23.90 -7.12
C SER A 2 -5.33 23.07 -8.21
N ASP A 3 -4.85 23.17 -9.45
CA ASP A 3 -5.41 22.48 -10.61
C ASP A 3 -5.31 20.93 -10.49
N VAL A 4 -4.22 20.44 -9.90
CA VAL A 4 -4.08 19.01 -9.58
C VAL A 4 -5.12 18.58 -8.54
N ARG A 5 -5.38 19.41 -7.53
CA ARG A 5 -6.42 19.16 -6.53
C ARG A 5 -7.79 19.10 -7.17
N ASP A 6 -8.12 20.07 -8.01
CA ASP A 6 -9.40 20.14 -8.73
C ASP A 6 -9.58 18.91 -9.63
N CYS A 7 -8.56 18.54 -10.38
CA CYS A 7 -8.56 17.31 -11.18
C CYS A 7 -8.86 16.04 -10.35
N LEU A 8 -8.39 15.97 -9.11
CA LEU A 8 -8.56 14.78 -8.27
C LEU A 8 -9.85 14.77 -7.44
N GLN A 9 -10.48 15.94 -7.21
CA GLN A 9 -11.68 16.06 -6.36
C GLN A 9 -12.99 16.28 -7.12
N MET A 10 -12.94 16.44 -8.45
CA MET A 10 -14.13 16.71 -9.29
C MET A 10 -14.46 15.51 -10.20
N PRO A 11 -14.94 14.38 -9.64
CA PRO A 11 -15.13 13.12 -10.38
C PRO A 11 -16.18 13.23 -11.50
N THR A 12 -17.12 14.16 -11.42
CA THR A 12 -18.10 14.42 -12.47
C THR A 12 -17.50 15.07 -13.73
N ILE A 13 -16.30 15.63 -13.61
CA ILE A 13 -15.55 16.26 -14.69
C ILE A 13 -14.36 15.39 -15.07
N PHE A 14 -13.60 14.93 -14.10
CA PHE A 14 -12.37 14.15 -14.26
C PHE A 14 -12.59 12.71 -13.78
N SER A 15 -13.07 11.86 -14.68
CA SER A 15 -13.50 10.48 -14.38
C SER A 15 -12.34 9.50 -14.30
N VAL A 16 -12.58 8.37 -13.64
CA VAL A 16 -11.69 7.20 -13.62
C VAL A 16 -11.98 6.19 -14.74
N ASP A 17 -12.67 6.58 -15.79
CA ASP A 17 -13.10 5.68 -16.87
C ASP A 17 -11.96 4.88 -17.51
N LEU A 18 -10.75 5.42 -17.55
CA LEU A 18 -9.57 4.70 -18.06
C LEU A 18 -9.20 3.44 -17.24
N TYR A 19 -9.68 3.32 -16.00
CA TYR A 19 -9.46 2.12 -15.18
C TYR A 19 -10.50 1.02 -15.49
N LYS A 20 -11.67 1.34 -15.99
CA LYS A 20 -12.78 0.38 -16.21
C LYS A 20 -12.35 -0.88 -16.95
N PRO A 21 -11.72 -0.81 -18.15
CA PRO A 21 -11.33 -2.00 -18.87
C PRO A 21 -10.22 -2.82 -18.16
N LYS A 22 -9.42 -2.17 -17.32
CA LYS A 22 -8.31 -2.79 -16.58
C LYS A 22 -8.76 -3.43 -15.25
N MET A 23 -9.93 -3.04 -14.73
CA MET A 23 -10.47 -3.48 -13.46
C MET A 23 -11.70 -4.36 -13.57
N GLY A 24 -11.89 -4.98 -14.73
CA GLY A 24 -12.90 -6.00 -14.98
C GLY A 24 -14.33 -5.48 -15.06
N VAL A 25 -14.54 -4.22 -15.44
CA VAL A 25 -15.88 -3.67 -15.74
C VAL A 25 -16.36 -4.19 -17.08
N THR A 26 -17.55 -4.78 -17.09
CA THR A 26 -18.29 -5.22 -18.29
C THR A 26 -19.77 -4.89 -18.10
N ASP A 27 -20.61 -5.13 -19.14
CA ASP A 27 -22.04 -4.87 -19.06
C ASP A 27 -22.72 -5.59 -17.88
N ASP A 28 -22.27 -6.83 -17.59
CA ASP A 28 -22.82 -7.66 -16.53
C ASP A 28 -22.02 -7.61 -15.22
N ASN A 29 -20.96 -6.82 -15.16
CA ASN A 29 -20.02 -6.83 -14.07
C ASN A 29 -19.49 -5.42 -13.77
N PRO A 30 -19.80 -4.86 -12.60
CA PRO A 30 -19.34 -3.53 -12.24
C PRO A 30 -17.82 -3.42 -11.95
N GLY A 31 -17.07 -4.54 -11.93
CA GLY A 31 -15.63 -4.49 -11.68
C GLY A 31 -15.26 -4.14 -10.24
N TYR A 32 -14.07 -3.57 -10.04
CA TYR A 32 -13.57 -3.14 -8.74
C TYR A 32 -14.00 -1.71 -8.40
N LEU A 33 -14.17 -1.40 -7.12
CA LEU A 33 -14.67 -0.10 -6.65
C LEU A 33 -13.90 1.13 -7.20
N MET A 34 -12.60 1.00 -7.45
CA MET A 34 -11.78 2.08 -8.01
C MET A 34 -12.09 2.42 -9.48
N ALA A 35 -12.85 1.57 -10.18
CA ALA A 35 -13.30 1.84 -11.55
C ALA A 35 -14.58 2.70 -11.59
N HIS A 36 -15.09 3.09 -10.43
CA HIS A 36 -16.29 3.90 -10.26
C HIS A 36 -15.95 5.26 -9.68
N ASP A 37 -16.64 6.27 -10.17
CA ASP A 37 -16.51 7.64 -9.67
C ASP A 37 -17.48 7.92 -8.50
N ASP A 38 -18.17 9.04 -8.57
CA ASP A 38 -19.11 9.55 -7.56
C ASP A 38 -20.45 8.82 -7.66
N ASP A 39 -20.47 7.52 -7.41
CA ASP A 39 -21.67 6.67 -7.47
C ASP A 39 -21.91 5.88 -6.17
N ALA A 40 -23.11 5.31 -6.06
CA ALA A 40 -23.53 4.56 -4.89
C ALA A 40 -22.67 3.33 -4.64
N LEU A 41 -22.13 2.68 -5.68
CA LEU A 41 -21.29 1.51 -5.54
C LEU A 41 -19.94 1.90 -4.93
N HIS A 42 -19.30 2.96 -5.45
CA HIS A 42 -18.02 3.45 -4.95
C HIS A 42 -18.10 3.80 -3.46
N TYR A 43 -19.05 4.64 -3.07
CA TYR A 43 -19.18 5.07 -1.67
C TYR A 43 -19.53 3.92 -0.74
N ARG A 44 -20.44 3.06 -1.13
CA ARG A 44 -20.83 1.89 -0.35
C ARG A 44 -19.65 0.99 -0.06
N GLU A 45 -18.95 0.56 -1.11
CA GLU A 45 -17.86 -0.40 -0.96
C GLU A 45 -16.63 0.22 -0.31
N LYS A 46 -16.30 1.47 -0.64
CA LYS A 46 -15.22 2.18 0.04
C LYS A 46 -15.49 2.31 1.54
N SER A 47 -16.72 2.64 1.92
CA SER A 47 -17.11 2.75 3.34
C SER A 47 -17.03 1.41 4.06
N ILE A 48 -17.50 0.32 3.43
CA ILE A 48 -17.38 -1.04 3.98
C ILE A 48 -15.89 -1.37 4.20
N MET A 49 -15.05 -1.17 3.20
CA MET A 49 -13.64 -1.49 3.31
C MET A 49 -12.92 -0.64 4.36
N GLN A 50 -13.24 0.66 4.46
CA GLN A 50 -12.71 1.54 5.50
C GLN A 50 -13.11 1.09 6.91
N SER A 51 -14.32 0.58 7.08
CA SER A 51 -14.78 0.05 8.38
C SER A 51 -14.06 -1.24 8.78
N MET A 52 -13.58 -2.03 7.81
CA MET A 52 -12.80 -3.24 8.06
C MET A 52 -11.34 -2.93 8.41
N LEU A 53 -10.77 -1.89 7.81
CA LEU A 53 -9.40 -1.41 8.04
C LEU A 53 -9.36 -0.49 9.27
N ASN A 54 -9.61 -1.06 10.45
CA ASN A 54 -9.78 -0.30 11.68
C ASN A 54 -8.47 0.37 12.13
N ARG A 55 -8.55 1.65 12.50
CA ARG A 55 -7.41 2.41 13.06
C ARG A 55 -6.95 1.86 14.41
N ASP A 56 -7.81 1.22 15.17
CA ASP A 56 -7.45 0.59 16.44
C ASP A 56 -6.47 -0.58 16.25
N ASP A 57 -6.35 -1.11 15.03
CA ASP A 57 -5.36 -2.13 14.70
C ASP A 57 -3.94 -1.57 14.44
N ILE A 58 -3.75 -0.25 14.35
CA ILE A 58 -2.45 0.35 14.02
C ILE A 58 -1.33 -0.12 14.94
N PRO A 59 -1.49 -0.19 16.29
CA PRO A 59 -0.43 -0.71 17.17
C PRO A 59 -0.06 -2.17 16.84
N ARG A 60 -1.06 -3.01 16.54
CA ARG A 60 -0.86 -4.40 16.12
C ARG A 60 -0.13 -4.49 14.78
N ILE A 61 -0.51 -3.65 13.81
CA ILE A 61 0.14 -3.58 12.50
C ILE A 61 1.60 -3.14 12.66
N LYS A 62 1.88 -2.04 13.40
CA LYS A 62 3.25 -1.59 13.68
C LYS A 62 4.08 -2.72 14.30
N LYS A 63 3.54 -3.44 15.28
CA LYS A 63 4.22 -4.58 15.90
C LYS A 63 4.50 -5.69 14.89
N LEU A 64 3.52 -6.09 14.07
CA LEU A 64 3.70 -7.11 13.03
C LEU A 64 4.81 -6.73 12.05
N ILE A 65 4.82 -5.48 11.60
CA ILE A 65 5.83 -4.96 10.67
C ILE A 65 7.21 -4.94 11.32
N SER A 66 7.31 -4.44 12.56
CA SER A 66 8.56 -4.38 13.31
C SER A 66 9.16 -5.78 13.52
N ASP A 67 8.36 -6.72 14.04
CA ASP A 67 8.79 -8.10 14.29
C ASP A 67 9.22 -8.81 12.99
N THR A 68 8.46 -8.59 11.90
CA THR A 68 8.76 -9.17 10.58
C THR A 68 10.05 -8.59 10.00
N SER A 69 10.17 -7.27 10.00
CA SER A 69 11.34 -6.55 9.48
C SER A 69 12.60 -6.95 10.21
N LYS A 70 12.55 -6.94 11.54
CA LYS A 70 13.67 -7.35 12.38
C LYS A 70 14.09 -8.78 12.08
N LYS A 71 13.13 -9.72 12.03
CA LYS A 71 13.43 -11.12 11.73
C LYS A 71 14.14 -11.29 10.39
N ILE A 72 13.64 -10.65 9.32
CA ILE A 72 14.23 -10.76 7.99
C ILE A 72 15.67 -10.21 8.00
N LEU A 73 15.91 -9.06 8.63
CA LEU A 73 17.24 -8.44 8.67
C LEU A 73 18.22 -9.20 9.56
N ASP A 74 17.75 -9.78 10.68
CA ASP A 74 18.57 -10.63 11.55
C ASP A 74 18.97 -11.93 10.80
N ASP A 75 18.04 -12.55 10.07
CA ASP A 75 18.27 -13.78 9.30
C ASP A 75 19.20 -13.53 8.09
N ALA A 76 19.24 -12.30 7.55
CA ALA A 76 20.07 -11.94 6.39
C ALA A 76 21.58 -11.80 6.72
N ASP A 77 21.94 -11.75 7.99
CA ASP A 77 23.33 -11.82 8.48
C ASP A 77 24.32 -10.85 7.80
N GLY A 78 23.94 -9.59 7.66
CA GLY A 78 24.82 -8.51 7.19
C GLY A 78 24.79 -8.20 5.71
N GLN A 79 23.98 -8.90 4.92
CA GLN A 79 23.80 -8.64 3.49
C GLN A 79 22.40 -9.09 3.03
N ILE A 80 21.75 -8.29 2.16
CA ILE A 80 20.44 -8.61 1.60
C ILE A 80 20.25 -8.01 0.20
N GLU A 81 19.62 -8.77 -0.71
CA GLU A 81 18.89 -8.18 -1.83
C GLU A 81 17.56 -7.67 -1.28
N ILE A 82 17.45 -6.35 -1.11
CA ILE A 82 16.43 -5.75 -0.25
C ILE A 82 15.06 -5.69 -0.91
N VAL A 83 14.96 -5.64 -2.24
CA VAL A 83 13.68 -5.47 -2.94
C VAL A 83 12.79 -6.69 -2.74
N ASN A 84 13.27 -7.87 -3.13
CA ASN A 84 12.46 -9.10 -3.09
C ASN A 84 12.42 -9.71 -1.68
N ASN A 85 13.56 -9.67 -0.96
CA ASN A 85 13.66 -10.36 0.31
C ASN A 85 13.20 -9.54 1.52
N TYR A 86 12.93 -8.23 1.32
CA TYR A 86 12.45 -7.35 2.39
C TYR A 86 11.30 -6.44 1.95
N CYS A 87 11.52 -5.56 0.95
CA CYS A 87 10.53 -4.55 0.59
C CYS A 87 9.22 -5.16 0.05
N ARG A 88 9.26 -6.28 -0.66
CA ARG A 88 8.10 -7.08 -1.06
C ARG A 88 7.64 -8.04 0.04
N MET A 89 8.57 -8.66 0.77
CA MET A 89 8.23 -9.68 1.75
C MET A 89 7.46 -9.13 2.94
N VAL A 90 7.84 -7.96 3.49
CA VAL A 90 7.16 -7.36 4.64
C VAL A 90 5.68 -7.09 4.35
N PRO A 91 5.29 -6.38 3.28
CA PRO A 91 3.88 -6.20 2.96
C PRO A 91 3.15 -7.50 2.59
N VAL A 92 3.83 -8.49 2.03
CA VAL A 92 3.21 -9.82 1.80
C VAL A 92 2.85 -10.50 3.10
N ILE A 93 3.70 -10.45 4.11
CA ILE A 93 3.38 -11.00 5.43
C ILE A 93 2.21 -10.24 6.08
N LEU A 94 2.11 -8.92 5.89
CA LEU A 94 0.91 -8.18 6.28
C LEU A 94 -0.34 -8.70 5.55
N VAL A 95 -0.27 -8.89 4.23
CA VAL A 95 -1.37 -9.45 3.42
C VAL A 95 -1.78 -10.81 3.94
N GLN A 96 -0.83 -11.69 4.24
CA GLN A 96 -1.12 -13.02 4.77
C GLN A 96 -1.74 -12.97 6.17
N LYS A 97 -1.15 -12.20 7.10
CA LYS A 97 -1.51 -12.23 8.53
C LYS A 97 -2.67 -11.30 8.88
N TYR A 98 -2.72 -10.12 8.28
CA TYR A 98 -3.71 -9.11 8.62
C TYR A 98 -4.89 -9.08 7.65
N PHE A 99 -4.65 -9.19 6.32
CA PHE A 99 -5.76 -9.28 5.36
C PHE A 99 -6.36 -10.70 5.29
N GLY A 100 -5.57 -11.72 5.55
CA GLY A 100 -6.06 -13.10 5.66
C GLY A 100 -5.84 -13.96 4.41
N PHE A 101 -4.84 -13.66 3.58
CA PHE A 101 -4.43 -14.48 2.45
C PHE A 101 -3.58 -15.67 2.92
N ASP A 102 -4.20 -16.64 3.54
CA ASP A 102 -3.54 -17.81 4.10
C ASP A 102 -3.41 -18.98 3.09
N GLY A 103 -2.43 -19.86 3.32
CA GLY A 103 -2.26 -21.08 2.54
C GLY A 103 -1.81 -20.85 1.11
N ILE A 104 -1.05 -19.78 0.86
CA ILE A 104 -0.45 -19.44 -0.43
C ILE A 104 1.01 -19.00 -0.23
N GLU A 105 1.87 -19.35 -1.17
CA GLU A 105 3.27 -18.96 -1.14
C GLU A 105 3.45 -17.48 -1.48
N PRO A 106 4.43 -16.78 -0.86
CA PRO A 106 4.70 -15.37 -1.07
C PRO A 106 4.89 -14.98 -2.54
N GLU A 107 5.54 -15.84 -3.32
CA GLU A 107 5.86 -15.61 -4.73
C GLU A 107 4.60 -15.45 -5.60
N ALA A 108 3.53 -16.16 -5.27
CA ALA A 108 2.25 -16.00 -5.96
C ALA A 108 1.64 -14.61 -5.69
N LEU A 109 1.73 -14.14 -4.44
CA LEU A 109 1.24 -12.81 -4.05
C LEU A 109 2.04 -11.70 -4.72
N PHE A 110 3.38 -11.83 -4.81
CA PHE A 110 4.22 -10.91 -5.59
C PHE A 110 3.78 -10.85 -7.04
N LYS A 111 3.72 -12.02 -7.70
CA LYS A 111 3.37 -12.16 -9.12
C LYS A 111 2.02 -11.52 -9.43
N TRP A 112 1.01 -11.81 -8.60
CA TRP A 112 -0.33 -11.29 -8.81
C TRP A 112 -0.42 -9.77 -8.60
N SER A 113 0.26 -9.24 -7.58
CA SER A 113 0.32 -7.81 -7.33
C SER A 113 1.04 -7.09 -8.46
N TYR A 114 2.22 -7.56 -8.85
CA TYR A 114 3.08 -6.97 -9.88
C TYR A 114 2.36 -6.80 -11.21
N TRP A 115 1.84 -7.88 -11.79
CA TRP A 115 1.25 -7.83 -13.12
C TRP A 115 -0.08 -7.08 -13.17
N ASN A 116 -0.87 -7.14 -12.10
CA ASN A 116 -2.08 -6.34 -11.99
C ASN A 116 -1.76 -4.84 -11.86
N GLN A 117 -0.79 -4.46 -11.05
CA GLN A 117 -0.32 -3.07 -10.94
C GLN A 117 0.27 -2.58 -12.26
N TYR A 118 1.12 -3.38 -12.90
CA TYR A 118 1.76 -3.00 -14.15
C TYR A 118 0.72 -2.72 -15.24
N ASN A 119 -0.20 -3.66 -15.49
CA ASN A 119 -1.22 -3.47 -16.53
C ASN A 119 -2.16 -2.29 -16.22
N THR A 120 -2.51 -2.09 -14.96
CA THR A 120 -3.49 -1.07 -14.58
C THR A 120 -2.91 0.35 -14.63
N PHE A 121 -1.69 0.55 -14.12
CA PHE A 121 -1.14 1.88 -13.88
C PHE A 121 0.01 2.27 -14.81
N TYR A 122 0.64 1.32 -15.50
CA TYR A 122 1.83 1.54 -16.33
C TYR A 122 1.73 0.92 -17.73
N ASN A 123 0.52 0.54 -18.15
CA ASN A 123 0.25 0.01 -19.48
C ASN A 123 -1.00 0.66 -20.09
N GLN A 124 -1.13 1.96 -19.89
CA GLN A 124 -2.17 2.78 -20.49
C GLN A 124 -1.77 3.24 -21.91
N PRO A 125 -2.70 3.67 -22.75
CA PRO A 125 -2.38 4.12 -24.10
C PRO A 125 -1.34 5.24 -24.18
N PHE A 126 -1.26 6.08 -23.16
CA PHE A 126 -0.29 7.19 -23.07
C PHE A 126 1.08 6.78 -22.55
N ASP A 127 1.27 5.55 -22.04
CA ASP A 127 2.58 5.04 -21.62
C ASP A 127 3.47 4.66 -22.82
N LEU A 128 2.90 4.60 -24.02
CA LEU A 128 3.58 4.36 -25.29
C LEU A 128 4.46 3.09 -25.29
N ASN A 129 4.06 2.07 -24.54
CA ASN A 129 4.76 0.80 -24.53
C ASN A 129 4.79 0.19 -25.96
N PRO A 130 5.93 -0.35 -26.42
CA PRO A 130 5.98 -1.12 -27.65
C PRO A 130 4.93 -2.24 -27.65
N LYS A 131 4.40 -2.59 -28.84
CA LYS A 131 3.28 -3.54 -28.94
C LYS A 131 3.57 -4.89 -28.30
N ASP A 132 4.75 -5.44 -28.50
CA ASP A 132 5.18 -6.71 -27.89
C ASP A 132 5.25 -6.65 -26.36
N LYS A 133 5.74 -5.54 -25.80
CA LYS A 133 5.74 -5.30 -24.37
C LYS A 133 4.31 -5.13 -23.83
N HIS A 134 3.47 -4.35 -24.53
CA HIS A 134 2.06 -4.18 -24.17
C HIS A 134 1.33 -5.53 -24.12
N ASP A 135 1.44 -6.32 -25.20
CA ASP A 135 0.78 -7.61 -25.33
C ASP A 135 1.27 -8.60 -24.25
N HIS A 136 2.57 -8.61 -23.95
CA HIS A 136 3.13 -9.42 -22.86
C HIS A 136 2.55 -9.04 -21.50
N ILE A 137 2.47 -7.73 -21.17
CA ILE A 137 1.90 -7.25 -19.91
C ILE A 137 0.44 -7.67 -19.78
N VAL A 138 -0.35 -7.53 -20.86
CA VAL A 138 -1.76 -7.94 -20.87
C VAL A 138 -1.90 -9.44 -20.63
N GLN A 139 -1.13 -10.27 -21.34
CA GLN A 139 -1.16 -11.72 -21.17
C GLN A 139 -0.84 -12.11 -19.72
N ARG A 140 0.24 -11.57 -19.16
CA ARG A 140 0.63 -11.86 -17.76
C ARG A 140 -0.41 -11.42 -16.76
N HIS A 141 -1.04 -10.26 -16.98
CA HIS A 141 -2.14 -9.76 -16.15
C HIS A 141 -3.34 -10.73 -16.19
N GLU A 142 -3.75 -11.20 -17.36
CA GLU A 142 -4.89 -12.13 -17.51
C GLU A 142 -4.62 -13.45 -16.77
N GLU A 143 -3.43 -14.04 -16.96
CA GLU A 143 -2.99 -15.24 -16.24
C GLU A 143 -3.05 -15.06 -14.72
N CYS A 144 -2.46 -13.98 -14.23
CA CYS A 144 -2.40 -13.66 -12.79
C CYS A 144 -3.77 -13.35 -12.19
N THR A 145 -4.65 -12.69 -12.95
CA THR A 145 -6.01 -12.37 -12.52
C THR A 145 -6.86 -13.63 -12.42
N ALA A 146 -6.69 -14.57 -13.34
CA ALA A 146 -7.37 -15.87 -13.31
C ALA A 146 -6.91 -16.69 -12.09
N GLU A 147 -5.62 -16.82 -11.85
CA GLU A 147 -5.05 -17.52 -10.69
C GLU A 147 -5.54 -16.90 -9.36
N LEU A 148 -5.45 -15.57 -9.24
CA LEU A 148 -5.92 -14.84 -8.05
C LEU A 148 -7.42 -15.07 -7.81
N THR A 149 -8.22 -15.04 -8.86
CA THR A 149 -9.68 -15.25 -8.76
C THR A 149 -10.00 -16.63 -8.22
N GLU A 150 -9.36 -17.68 -8.72
CA GLU A 150 -9.56 -19.05 -8.23
C GLU A 150 -9.08 -19.22 -6.79
N TYR A 151 -7.93 -18.64 -6.44
CA TYR A 151 -7.47 -18.64 -5.04
C TYR A 151 -8.46 -17.92 -4.11
N LEU A 152 -8.95 -16.74 -4.48
CA LEU A 152 -9.90 -15.98 -3.66
C LEU A 152 -11.21 -16.73 -3.44
N LYS A 153 -11.76 -17.38 -4.47
CA LYS A 153 -12.95 -18.23 -4.34
C LYS A 153 -12.71 -19.34 -3.32
N ALA A 154 -11.61 -20.09 -3.46
CA ALA A 154 -11.28 -21.20 -2.57
C ALA A 154 -11.04 -20.72 -1.13
N MET A 155 -10.28 -19.64 -0.95
CA MET A 155 -9.99 -19.05 0.36
C MET A 155 -11.26 -18.56 1.07
N ILE A 156 -12.11 -17.82 0.36
CA ILE A 156 -13.38 -17.28 0.93
C ILE A 156 -14.29 -18.42 1.37
N LEU A 157 -14.48 -19.45 0.56
CA LEU A 157 -15.31 -20.61 0.90
C LEU A 157 -14.74 -21.35 2.11
N ARG A 158 -13.42 -21.59 2.17
CA ARG A 158 -12.77 -22.21 3.32
C ARG A 158 -12.97 -21.39 4.61
N LYS A 159 -12.74 -20.07 4.54
CA LYS A 159 -12.93 -19.18 5.69
C LYS A 159 -14.39 -19.08 6.11
N LEU A 160 -15.31 -19.00 5.16
CA LEU A 160 -16.75 -18.99 5.46
C LEU A 160 -17.19 -20.26 6.22
N PHE A 161 -16.71 -21.43 5.78
CA PHE A 161 -16.94 -22.70 6.50
C PHE A 161 -16.30 -22.64 7.90
N ALA A 162 -15.06 -22.20 8.02
CA ALA A 162 -14.36 -22.07 9.29
C ALA A 162 -15.08 -21.12 10.26
N VAL A 163 -15.59 -19.97 9.77
CA VAL A 163 -16.37 -19.02 10.58
C VAL A 163 -17.64 -19.68 11.10
N LYS A 164 -18.41 -20.36 10.23
CA LYS A 164 -19.64 -21.04 10.64
C LYS A 164 -19.42 -22.12 11.70
N VAL A 165 -18.34 -22.88 11.58
CA VAL A 165 -17.97 -23.93 12.55
C VAL A 165 -17.44 -23.30 13.85
N LYS A 166 -16.50 -22.36 13.76
CA LYS A 166 -15.91 -21.68 14.94
C LYS A 166 -16.98 -20.95 15.76
N ASP A 167 -17.90 -20.25 15.09
CA ASP A 167 -18.93 -19.50 15.80
C ASP A 167 -19.92 -20.41 16.54
N ARG A 168 -20.18 -21.60 16.04
CA ARG A 168 -21.03 -22.59 16.73
C ARG A 168 -20.35 -23.29 17.90
N VAL A 169 -19.04 -23.57 17.78
CA VAL A 169 -18.32 -24.44 18.74
C VAL A 169 -17.41 -23.64 19.68
N LEU A 170 -16.66 -22.66 19.17
CA LEU A 170 -15.62 -21.97 19.93
C LEU A 170 -16.12 -20.70 20.64
N LYS A 171 -17.14 -19.99 20.12
CA LYS A 171 -17.65 -18.81 20.82
C LYS A 171 -18.17 -19.14 22.24
N PRO A 172 -18.94 -20.23 22.49
CA PRO A 172 -19.32 -20.61 23.83
C PRO A 172 -18.09 -20.94 24.71
N ALA A 173 -17.14 -21.72 24.18
CA ALA A 173 -15.93 -22.07 24.92
C ALA A 173 -15.06 -20.86 25.26
N LEU A 174 -14.92 -19.89 24.35
CA LEU A 174 -14.19 -18.65 24.57
C LEU A 174 -14.88 -17.75 25.62
N LYS A 175 -16.22 -17.70 25.61
CA LYS A 175 -16.97 -16.98 26.66
C LYS A 175 -16.71 -17.56 28.05
N ILE A 176 -16.71 -18.89 28.20
CA ILE A 176 -16.39 -19.57 29.45
C ILE A 176 -14.92 -19.29 29.84
N LYS A 177 -13.99 -19.44 28.91
CA LYS A 177 -12.58 -19.14 29.16
C LYS A 177 -12.35 -17.71 29.63
N ASN A 178 -12.98 -16.74 28.97
CA ASN A 178 -12.86 -15.33 29.32
C ASN A 178 -13.54 -14.99 30.67
N ALA A 179 -14.65 -15.64 30.99
CA ALA A 179 -15.27 -15.52 32.31
C ALA A 179 -14.32 -16.03 33.41
N VAL A 180 -13.65 -17.17 33.20
CA VAL A 180 -12.64 -17.70 34.14
C VAL A 180 -11.43 -16.77 34.23
N ARG A 181 -10.94 -16.21 33.10
CA ARG A 181 -9.83 -15.24 33.08
C ARG A 181 -10.18 -13.97 33.88
N GLY A 182 -11.39 -13.45 33.71
CA GLY A 182 -11.88 -12.30 34.50
C GLY A 182 -11.91 -12.57 36.00
N LEU A 183 -12.27 -13.78 36.43
CA LEU A 183 -12.24 -14.18 37.85
C LEU A 183 -10.83 -14.20 38.46
N ILE A 184 -9.81 -14.38 37.65
CA ILE A 184 -8.40 -14.39 38.10
C ILE A 184 -7.64 -13.11 37.71
N GLY A 185 -8.38 -12.03 37.35
CA GLY A 185 -7.80 -10.71 37.02
C GLY A 185 -6.96 -10.67 35.75
N LYS A 186 -7.19 -11.60 34.82
CA LYS A 186 -6.51 -11.60 33.50
C LYS A 186 -7.40 -10.99 32.43
N GLU A 187 -6.80 -10.22 31.52
CA GLU A 187 -7.48 -9.68 30.37
C GLU A 187 -8.16 -10.76 29.52
N PRO A 188 -9.30 -10.44 28.87
CA PRO A 188 -9.97 -11.34 27.97
C PRO A 188 -9.02 -11.82 26.86
N ASP A 189 -9.16 -13.08 26.49
CA ASP A 189 -8.51 -13.62 25.29
C ASP A 189 -9.31 -13.14 24.05
N VAL A 190 -8.79 -12.15 23.35
CA VAL A 190 -9.41 -11.59 22.15
C VAL A 190 -8.83 -12.30 20.94
N HIS A 191 -9.66 -13.05 20.24
CA HIS A 191 -9.24 -13.61 18.95
C HIS A 191 -9.36 -12.52 17.90
N GLU A 192 -8.23 -11.99 17.47
CA GLU A 192 -8.16 -10.96 16.45
C GLU A 192 -8.38 -11.58 15.06
N ASP A 193 -9.50 -11.22 14.43
CA ASP A 193 -9.83 -11.67 13.08
C ASP A 193 -9.01 -10.89 12.03
N ASP A 194 -8.59 -11.59 10.97
CA ASP A 194 -8.13 -10.95 9.74
C ASP A 194 -9.29 -10.25 9.01
N ILE A 195 -8.96 -9.41 8.03
CA ILE A 195 -9.95 -8.58 7.31
C ILE A 195 -11.00 -9.44 6.60
N VAL A 196 -10.61 -10.52 5.93
CA VAL A 196 -11.55 -11.43 5.25
C VAL A 196 -12.51 -12.05 6.26
N THR A 197 -12.00 -12.50 7.41
CA THR A 197 -12.80 -13.07 8.49
C THR A 197 -13.77 -12.05 9.08
N ARG A 198 -13.34 -10.79 9.28
CA ARG A 198 -14.21 -9.68 9.72
C ARG A 198 -15.36 -9.46 8.72
N MET A 199 -15.03 -9.36 7.44
CA MET A 199 -16.04 -9.18 6.38
C MET A 199 -17.04 -10.33 6.35
N LEU A 200 -16.59 -11.58 6.50
CA LEU A 200 -17.48 -12.76 6.53
C LEU A 200 -18.36 -12.85 7.79
N ARG A 201 -17.95 -12.20 8.88
CA ARG A 201 -18.73 -12.09 10.12
C ARG A 201 -19.66 -10.88 10.15
N SER A 202 -19.41 -9.90 9.32
CA SER A 202 -20.27 -8.72 9.20
C SER A 202 -21.59 -9.12 8.59
N SER A 203 -22.67 -8.59 9.16
CA SER A 203 -24.01 -8.74 8.62
C SER A 203 -24.42 -7.42 7.99
N PHE A 204 -24.58 -7.43 6.69
CA PHE A 204 -25.09 -6.27 5.96
C PHE A 204 -26.58 -6.48 5.68
N PRO A 205 -27.43 -5.44 5.80
CA PRO A 205 -28.80 -5.50 5.33
C PRO A 205 -28.87 -5.83 3.84
N ASP A 206 -29.94 -6.46 3.38
CA ASP A 206 -30.10 -6.88 1.98
C ASP A 206 -30.00 -5.68 1.00
N GLU A 207 -30.43 -4.50 1.44
CA GLU A 207 -30.37 -3.25 0.68
C GLU A 207 -28.93 -2.78 0.40
N VAL A 208 -27.96 -3.26 1.17
CA VAL A 208 -26.54 -2.91 0.97
C VAL A 208 -25.95 -3.61 -0.25
N ASP A 209 -26.53 -4.75 -0.67
CA ASP A 209 -26.10 -5.53 -1.85
C ASP A 209 -24.57 -5.74 -1.89
N PHE A 210 -24.06 -6.48 -0.92
CA PHE A 210 -22.63 -6.81 -0.82
C PHE A 210 -22.41 -8.34 -0.83
N PRO A 211 -22.64 -9.01 -1.98
CA PRO A 211 -22.49 -10.46 -2.09
C PRO A 211 -21.02 -10.90 -2.04
N LEU A 212 -20.77 -12.20 -1.82
CA LEU A 212 -19.41 -12.76 -1.70
C LEU A 212 -18.50 -12.45 -2.89
N ILE A 213 -19.06 -12.28 -4.08
CA ILE A 213 -18.28 -11.89 -5.27
C ILE A 213 -17.68 -10.47 -5.10
N ARG A 214 -18.44 -9.54 -4.51
CA ARG A 214 -17.99 -8.19 -4.20
C ARG A 214 -16.91 -8.19 -3.12
N LEU A 215 -17.11 -9.02 -2.08
CA LEU A 215 -16.11 -9.24 -1.04
C LEU A 215 -14.79 -9.71 -1.67
N GLY A 216 -14.83 -10.73 -2.54
CA GLY A 216 -13.64 -11.27 -3.19
C GLY A 216 -12.88 -10.22 -4.01
N ARG A 217 -13.59 -9.37 -4.77
CA ARG A 217 -12.98 -8.29 -5.55
C ARG A 217 -12.31 -7.24 -4.69
N ASN A 218 -12.98 -6.80 -3.65
CA ASN A 218 -12.44 -5.80 -2.75
C ASN A 218 -11.21 -6.32 -1.98
N VAL A 219 -11.24 -7.58 -1.56
CA VAL A 219 -10.09 -8.24 -0.94
C VAL A 219 -8.93 -8.40 -1.94
N GLY A 220 -9.21 -8.80 -3.18
CA GLY A 220 -8.20 -8.84 -4.25
C GLY A 220 -7.54 -7.48 -4.48
N GLY A 221 -8.33 -6.40 -4.44
CA GLY A 221 -7.83 -5.03 -4.52
C GLY A 221 -6.87 -4.64 -3.39
N LEU A 222 -7.08 -5.16 -2.17
CA LEU A 222 -6.13 -4.94 -1.05
C LEU A 222 -4.75 -5.52 -1.35
N LEU A 223 -4.68 -6.74 -1.90
CA LEU A 223 -3.41 -7.34 -2.30
C LEU A 223 -2.71 -6.48 -3.36
N ILE A 224 -3.43 -6.17 -4.44
CA ILE A 224 -2.89 -5.42 -5.59
C ILE A 224 -2.39 -4.05 -5.13
N GLY A 225 -3.15 -3.34 -4.28
CA GLY A 225 -2.79 -2.01 -3.80
C GLY A 225 -1.65 -1.96 -2.79
N THR A 226 -1.27 -3.09 -2.17
CA THR A 226 -0.38 -3.08 -1.00
C THR A 226 1.06 -3.46 -1.33
N VAL A 227 1.31 -4.53 -2.10
CA VAL A 227 2.65 -5.13 -2.18
C VAL A 227 3.62 -4.25 -2.97
N GLU A 228 3.36 -4.02 -4.27
CA GLU A 228 4.33 -3.32 -5.12
C GLU A 228 4.44 -1.83 -4.81
N THR A 229 3.34 -1.19 -4.42
CA THR A 229 3.38 0.23 -4.05
C THR A 229 4.21 0.47 -2.79
N THR A 230 4.05 -0.38 -1.77
CA THR A 230 4.84 -0.30 -0.54
C THR A 230 6.30 -0.68 -0.80
N SER A 231 6.54 -1.73 -1.58
CA SER A 231 7.89 -2.16 -1.95
C SER A 231 8.66 -1.04 -2.65
N LYS A 232 8.05 -0.43 -3.68
CA LYS A 232 8.65 0.70 -4.40
C LYS A 232 8.93 1.88 -3.46
N ALA A 233 7.96 2.26 -2.64
CA ALA A 233 8.12 3.36 -1.70
C ALA A 233 9.27 3.10 -0.72
N ALA A 234 9.32 1.91 -0.10
CA ALA A 234 10.37 1.55 0.85
C ALA A 234 11.76 1.55 0.19
N ALA A 235 11.91 0.89 -0.96
CA ALA A 235 13.18 0.84 -1.67
C ALA A 235 13.68 2.24 -2.07
N GLN A 236 12.79 3.09 -2.63
CA GLN A 236 13.14 4.44 -3.05
C GLN A 236 13.50 5.36 -1.87
N VAL A 237 12.78 5.27 -0.76
CA VAL A 237 13.07 6.08 0.44
C VAL A 237 14.37 5.63 1.10
N ILE A 238 14.63 4.32 1.21
CA ILE A 238 15.91 3.81 1.70
C ILE A 238 17.06 4.33 0.82
N HIS A 239 16.94 4.18 -0.50
CA HIS A 239 17.93 4.70 -1.45
C HIS A 239 18.12 6.21 -1.31
N PHE A 240 17.04 6.97 -1.17
CA PHE A 240 17.08 8.43 -1.00
C PHE A 240 17.98 8.84 0.18
N PHE A 241 17.85 8.16 1.32
CA PHE A 241 18.69 8.44 2.49
C PHE A 241 20.13 7.97 2.31
N LEU A 242 20.35 6.77 1.74
CA LEU A 242 21.68 6.22 1.53
C LEU A 242 22.56 7.10 0.63
N GLU A 243 21.96 7.81 -0.33
CA GLU A 243 22.64 8.74 -1.24
C GLU A 243 22.91 10.14 -0.62
N ARG A 244 22.43 10.39 0.62
CA ARG A 244 22.51 11.71 1.27
C ARG A 244 23.06 11.60 2.68
N PRO A 245 24.39 11.64 2.87
CA PRO A 245 25.03 11.34 4.16
C PRO A 245 24.50 12.14 5.36
N GLU A 246 24.17 13.43 5.16
CA GLU A 246 23.66 14.28 6.24
C GLU A 246 22.24 13.87 6.65
N LEU A 247 21.36 13.58 5.68
CA LEU A 247 20.00 13.11 5.94
C LEU A 247 20.02 11.68 6.49
N LEU A 248 20.94 10.83 6.01
CA LEU A 248 21.12 9.48 6.53
C LEU A 248 21.52 9.52 8.02
N ALA A 249 22.40 10.42 8.42
CA ALA A 249 22.81 10.56 9.82
C ALA A 249 21.61 10.96 10.72
N GLN A 250 20.77 11.89 10.24
CA GLN A 250 19.55 12.30 10.94
C GLN A 250 18.53 11.13 11.03
N ALA A 251 18.28 10.47 9.90
CA ALA A 251 17.33 9.35 9.84
C ALA A 251 17.80 8.16 10.69
N LYS A 252 19.10 7.87 10.71
CA LYS A 252 19.68 6.85 11.60
C LYS A 252 19.49 7.20 13.07
N ALA A 253 19.77 8.44 13.46
CA ALA A 253 19.55 8.89 14.85
C ALA A 253 18.07 8.75 15.25
N ALA A 254 17.13 9.21 14.39
CA ALA A 254 15.70 9.07 14.62
C ALA A 254 15.23 7.60 14.67
N SER A 255 15.86 6.72 13.87
CA SER A 255 15.52 5.29 13.82
C SER A 255 15.83 4.53 15.11
N LEU A 256 16.74 5.05 15.93
CA LEU A 256 17.13 4.46 17.22
C LEU A 256 16.28 4.92 18.41
N LEU A 257 15.39 5.89 18.21
CA LEU A 257 14.49 6.38 19.24
C LEU A 257 13.30 5.42 19.43
N GLU A 258 12.73 5.40 20.64
CA GLU A 258 11.47 4.70 20.91
C GLU A 258 10.28 5.43 20.29
N ASP A 259 10.29 6.77 20.33
CA ASP A 259 9.33 7.61 19.65
C ASP A 259 9.60 7.63 18.14
N THR A 260 8.57 7.36 17.35
CA THR A 260 8.68 7.23 15.88
C THR A 260 8.29 8.49 15.11
N ASP A 261 7.86 9.56 15.75
CA ASP A 261 7.33 10.76 15.08
C ASP A 261 8.39 11.42 14.18
N GLU A 262 9.65 11.44 14.62
CA GLU A 262 10.71 12.06 13.84
C GLU A 262 11.07 11.25 12.60
N ILE A 263 11.23 9.94 12.71
CA ILE A 263 11.49 9.09 11.53
C ILE A 263 10.29 9.07 10.58
N GLU A 264 9.07 9.10 11.09
CA GLU A 264 7.87 9.23 10.28
C GLU A 264 7.91 10.52 9.44
N SER A 265 8.19 11.67 10.06
CA SER A 265 8.29 12.97 9.38
C SER A 265 9.37 12.99 8.29
N LEU A 266 10.54 12.40 8.58
CA LEU A 266 11.63 12.26 7.61
C LEU A 266 11.23 11.39 6.41
N VAL A 267 10.59 10.26 6.64
CA VAL A 267 10.12 9.34 5.59
C VAL A 267 9.08 10.02 4.68
N TRP A 268 8.16 10.79 5.27
CA TRP A 268 7.13 11.47 4.49
C TRP A 268 7.70 12.59 3.64
N GLU A 269 8.66 13.33 4.14
CA GLU A 269 9.32 14.34 3.31
C GLU A 269 10.17 13.67 2.22
N ALA A 270 10.86 12.56 2.50
CA ALA A 270 11.58 11.82 1.48
C ALA A 270 10.66 11.33 0.34
N LEU A 271 9.43 10.86 0.66
CA LEU A 271 8.44 10.45 -0.34
C LEU A 271 7.97 11.58 -1.24
N ARG A 272 8.02 12.83 -0.81
CA ARG A 272 7.75 13.97 -1.66
C ARG A 272 8.79 14.09 -2.78
N PHE A 273 10.05 13.79 -2.49
CA PHE A 273 11.13 13.78 -3.49
C PHE A 273 11.12 12.54 -4.38
N VAL A 274 10.76 11.37 -3.82
CA VAL A 274 10.74 10.08 -4.53
C VAL A 274 9.36 9.41 -4.42
N PRO A 275 8.31 10.01 -5.00
CA PRO A 275 6.95 9.48 -4.89
C PRO A 275 6.81 8.14 -5.62
N ILE A 276 5.83 7.34 -5.21
CA ILE A 276 5.48 6.06 -5.85
C ILE A 276 5.07 6.27 -7.31
N GLY A 277 4.33 7.34 -7.58
CA GLY A 277 3.91 7.77 -8.91
C GLY A 277 4.03 9.28 -9.08
N ALA A 278 4.56 9.72 -10.21
CA ALA A 278 4.74 11.13 -10.50
C ALA A 278 3.43 11.84 -10.87
N TYR A 279 2.42 11.08 -11.27
CA TYR A 279 1.12 11.60 -11.71
C TYR A 279 0.00 10.60 -11.41
N MET A 280 -1.23 11.12 -11.43
CA MET A 280 -2.47 10.36 -11.52
C MET A 280 -3.18 10.74 -12.80
N PHE A 281 -3.89 9.82 -13.45
CA PHE A 281 -4.57 10.10 -14.70
C PHE A 281 -6.09 10.07 -14.54
N ARG A 282 -6.76 10.88 -15.37
CA ARG A 282 -8.22 10.99 -15.44
C ARG A 282 -8.65 11.14 -16.90
N GLN A 283 -9.92 10.90 -17.16
CA GLN A 283 -10.53 11.23 -18.45
C GLN A 283 -11.57 12.32 -18.25
N VAL A 284 -11.57 13.31 -19.13
CA VAL A 284 -12.55 14.40 -19.09
C VAL A 284 -13.92 13.85 -19.50
N ALA A 285 -14.88 13.86 -18.57
CA ALA A 285 -16.23 13.31 -18.79
C ALA A 285 -17.18 14.31 -19.48
N GLN A 286 -16.89 15.62 -19.38
CA GLN A 286 -17.62 16.71 -20.05
C GLN A 286 -16.69 17.87 -20.33
N ASP A 287 -16.98 18.68 -21.34
CA ASP A 287 -16.18 19.86 -21.68
C ASP A 287 -15.98 20.75 -20.44
N TYR A 288 -14.73 21.16 -20.21
CA TYR A 288 -14.35 21.93 -19.02
C TYR A 288 -13.22 22.93 -19.36
N ILE A 289 -13.17 24.05 -18.65
CA ILE A 289 -12.06 24.99 -18.73
C ILE A 289 -11.28 24.90 -17.43
N ILE A 290 -10.04 24.43 -17.50
CA ILE A 290 -9.14 24.39 -16.33
C ILE A 290 -8.36 25.69 -16.23
N ALA A 291 -8.04 26.14 -15.02
CA ALA A 291 -7.31 27.38 -14.71
C ALA A 291 -7.97 28.63 -15.31
N GLU A 292 -9.33 28.64 -15.36
CA GLU A 292 -10.13 29.73 -15.93
C GLU A 292 -9.73 31.11 -15.35
N GLY A 293 -9.57 32.08 -16.22
CA GLY A 293 -9.19 33.45 -15.85
C GLY A 293 -7.73 33.67 -15.53
N THR A 294 -6.87 32.65 -15.74
CA THR A 294 -5.41 32.75 -15.58
C THR A 294 -4.69 32.69 -16.93
N GLU A 295 -3.38 32.96 -16.96
CA GLU A 295 -2.55 32.82 -18.16
C GLU A 295 -2.43 31.34 -18.63
N HIS A 296 -2.82 30.36 -17.78
CA HIS A 296 -2.79 28.95 -18.07
C HIS A 296 -4.18 28.38 -18.44
N GLU A 297 -5.17 29.24 -18.64
CA GLU A 297 -6.51 28.83 -19.03
C GLU A 297 -6.50 27.88 -20.24
N THR A 298 -7.08 26.69 -20.08
CA THR A 298 -7.10 25.69 -21.12
C THR A 298 -8.46 25.00 -21.24
N SER A 299 -9.01 25.00 -22.46
CA SER A 299 -10.25 24.28 -22.76
C SER A 299 -9.98 22.78 -22.96
N LEU A 300 -10.58 21.96 -22.14
CA LEU A 300 -10.52 20.50 -22.19
C LEU A 300 -11.81 19.94 -22.80
N LYS A 301 -11.70 19.11 -23.82
CA LYS A 301 -12.84 18.45 -24.45
C LYS A 301 -13.12 17.10 -23.79
N LYS A 302 -14.39 16.71 -23.76
CA LYS A 302 -14.81 15.36 -23.33
C LYS A 302 -13.96 14.29 -24.04
N GLY A 303 -13.50 13.30 -23.29
CA GLY A 303 -12.64 12.22 -23.75
C GLY A 303 -11.13 12.53 -23.70
N THR A 304 -10.74 13.77 -23.40
CA THR A 304 -9.32 14.10 -23.22
C THR A 304 -8.75 13.35 -22.01
N THR A 305 -7.57 12.75 -22.17
CA THR A 305 -6.80 12.19 -21.04
C THR A 305 -6.02 13.32 -20.36
N VAL A 306 -6.13 13.43 -19.04
CA VAL A 306 -5.43 14.40 -18.22
C VAL A 306 -4.47 13.66 -17.28
N LEU A 307 -3.23 14.10 -17.23
CA LEU A 307 -2.24 13.65 -16.27
C LEU A 307 -2.10 14.72 -15.17
N ALA A 308 -2.66 14.46 -14.00
CA ALA A 308 -2.51 15.30 -12.82
C ALA A 308 -1.11 15.04 -12.22
N LEU A 309 -0.15 15.93 -12.48
CA LEU A 309 1.26 15.80 -12.10
C LEU A 309 1.42 16.03 -10.60
N THR A 310 1.13 15.03 -9.80
CA THR A 310 1.16 15.08 -8.33
C THR A 310 2.54 15.38 -7.77
N GLN A 311 3.60 14.85 -8.39
CA GLN A 311 4.96 15.16 -7.99
C GLN A 311 5.27 16.65 -8.21
N SER A 312 5.02 17.17 -9.39
CA SER A 312 5.21 18.61 -9.69
C SER A 312 4.41 19.49 -8.75
N ALA A 313 3.17 19.11 -8.44
CA ALA A 313 2.31 19.86 -7.51
C ALA A 313 2.87 19.91 -6.08
N MET A 314 3.64 18.90 -5.67
CA MET A 314 4.34 18.87 -4.38
C MET A 314 5.64 19.69 -4.38
N PHE A 315 6.05 20.24 -5.53
CA PHE A 315 7.17 21.18 -5.69
C PHE A 315 6.70 22.58 -6.13
N ASP A 316 5.41 22.86 -6.07
CA ASP A 316 4.82 24.17 -6.38
C ASP A 316 5.11 25.15 -5.24
N GLU A 317 5.89 26.19 -5.50
CA GLU A 317 6.27 27.23 -4.53
C GLU A 317 5.05 27.96 -3.93
N CYS A 318 3.91 28.02 -4.63
CA CYS A 318 2.67 28.56 -4.10
C CYS A 318 2.07 27.69 -2.98
N ALA A 319 2.39 26.39 -2.96
CA ALA A 319 1.90 25.44 -1.97
C ALA A 319 2.97 25.06 -0.93
N TYR A 320 4.24 25.06 -1.33
CA TYR A 320 5.37 24.66 -0.53
C TYR A 320 6.49 25.69 -0.57
N LYS A 321 6.60 26.52 0.45
CA LYS A 321 7.72 27.47 0.56
C LYS A 321 9.05 26.72 0.54
N ASN A 322 10.00 27.17 -0.28
CA ASN A 322 11.28 26.52 -0.52
C ASN A 322 11.08 25.04 -0.91
N ALA A 323 10.32 24.79 -1.98
CA ALA A 323 9.87 23.46 -2.36
C ALA A 323 11.02 22.48 -2.66
N ASP A 324 12.17 22.99 -3.13
CA ASP A 324 13.34 22.18 -3.44
C ASP A 324 14.18 21.79 -2.20
N GLU A 325 13.89 22.39 -1.04
CA GLU A 325 14.59 22.07 0.20
C GLU A 325 13.90 20.92 0.94
N PHE A 326 14.70 20.01 1.50
CA PHE A 326 14.21 18.96 2.40
C PHE A 326 13.80 19.57 3.74
N ASN A 327 12.54 19.42 4.13
CA ASN A 327 12.01 19.94 5.39
C ASN A 327 10.96 18.98 5.98
N LYS A 328 11.35 18.21 6.99
CA LYS A 328 10.50 17.22 7.67
C LYS A 328 9.27 17.81 8.37
N ASP A 329 9.28 19.12 8.66
CA ASP A 329 8.20 19.81 9.41
C ASP A 329 7.12 20.41 8.50
N ARG A 330 7.04 19.97 7.23
CA ARG A 330 6.03 20.44 6.30
C ARG A 330 4.63 19.97 6.66
N ASN A 331 3.65 20.84 6.37
CA ASN A 331 2.25 20.49 6.51
C ASN A 331 1.81 19.49 5.42
N TRP A 332 1.13 18.42 5.84
CA TRP A 332 0.58 17.38 4.97
C TRP A 332 -0.57 17.81 4.06
N TYR A 333 -1.15 18.98 4.27
CA TYR A 333 -2.36 19.42 3.57
C TYR A 333 -2.26 19.38 2.04
N ASN A 334 -1.10 19.71 1.50
CA ASN A 334 -0.83 19.72 0.06
C ASN A 334 -0.09 18.45 -0.43
N ASN A 335 0.05 17.44 0.39
CA ASN A 335 0.73 16.19 0.02
C ASN A 335 -0.22 15.27 -0.74
N PHE A 336 0.18 14.84 -1.94
CA PHE A 336 -0.58 13.96 -2.83
C PHE A 336 -0.08 12.51 -2.84
N THR A 337 0.81 12.12 -1.93
CA THR A 337 1.36 10.76 -1.87
C THR A 337 0.28 9.68 -1.81
N TYR A 338 -0.82 9.94 -1.12
CA TYR A 338 -1.97 9.04 -1.03
C TYR A 338 -3.15 9.46 -1.92
N GLY A 339 -2.91 10.28 -2.94
CA GLY A 339 -3.99 10.84 -3.75
C GLY A 339 -4.78 11.90 -3.02
N PHE A 340 -5.94 12.25 -3.57
CA PHE A 340 -6.84 13.27 -3.03
C PHE A 340 -8.29 13.02 -3.48
N GLY A 341 -9.27 13.51 -2.70
CA GLY A 341 -10.68 13.43 -3.05
C GLY A 341 -11.30 12.04 -2.88
N ALA A 342 -12.32 11.72 -3.68
CA ALA A 342 -13.07 10.47 -3.59
C ALA A 342 -12.20 9.21 -3.75
N HIS A 343 -11.11 9.32 -4.50
CA HIS A 343 -10.14 8.25 -4.78
C HIS A 343 -8.86 8.34 -3.94
N ASP A 344 -8.86 9.02 -2.80
CA ASP A 344 -7.74 8.92 -1.86
C ASP A 344 -7.51 7.46 -1.43
N CYS A 345 -6.26 7.15 -1.09
CA CYS A 345 -5.84 5.76 -0.83
C CYS A 345 -6.63 5.13 0.33
N LEU A 346 -7.28 4.00 0.05
CA LEU A 346 -8.00 3.19 1.03
C LEU A 346 -7.08 2.71 2.17
N GLY A 347 -5.83 2.34 1.82
CA GLY A 347 -4.81 1.83 2.75
C GLY A 347 -3.99 2.91 3.45
N LYS A 348 -4.34 4.19 3.35
CA LYS A 348 -3.54 5.32 3.82
C LYS A 348 -3.00 5.13 5.25
N TYR A 349 -3.86 4.82 6.21
CA TYR A 349 -3.46 4.68 7.62
C TYR A 349 -2.55 3.48 7.88
N ILE A 350 -2.77 2.38 7.15
CA ILE A 350 -1.88 1.21 7.21
C ILE A 350 -0.53 1.55 6.61
N GLY A 351 -0.51 2.20 5.45
CA GLY A 351 0.72 2.67 4.80
C GLY A 351 1.51 3.64 5.68
N MET A 352 0.81 4.56 6.36
CA MET A 352 1.42 5.51 7.30
C MET A 352 2.05 4.83 8.52
N ALA A 353 1.56 3.66 8.90
CA ALA A 353 2.17 2.88 9.99
C ALA A 353 3.30 1.96 9.48
N MET A 354 3.11 1.35 8.31
CA MET A 354 3.99 0.32 7.78
C MET A 354 5.29 0.88 7.20
N LEU A 355 5.19 1.87 6.32
CA LEU A 355 6.34 2.34 5.56
C LEU A 355 7.44 2.97 6.42
N PRO A 356 7.14 3.89 7.37
CA PRO A 356 8.18 4.42 8.25
C PRO A 356 8.85 3.34 9.08
N GLU A 357 8.09 2.36 9.57
CA GLU A 357 8.65 1.27 10.37
C GLU A 357 9.59 0.38 9.53
N MET A 358 9.23 0.06 8.28
CA MET A 358 10.12 -0.67 7.36
C MET A 358 11.44 0.09 7.14
N VAL A 359 11.36 1.38 6.86
CA VAL A 359 12.54 2.23 6.62
C VAL A 359 13.37 2.33 7.90
N ARG A 360 12.74 2.56 9.05
CA ARG A 360 13.38 2.64 10.37
C ARG A 360 14.25 1.43 10.67
N GLN A 361 13.74 0.22 10.45
CA GLN A 361 14.47 -1.02 10.73
C GLN A 361 15.75 -1.15 9.88
N VAL A 362 15.71 -0.72 8.62
CA VAL A 362 16.89 -0.74 7.74
C VAL A 362 17.91 0.34 8.12
N LEU A 363 17.45 1.57 8.34
CA LEU A 363 18.36 2.69 8.64
C LEU A 363 18.98 2.61 10.05
N ALA A 364 18.38 1.83 10.95
CA ALA A 364 18.95 1.54 12.27
C ALA A 364 20.17 0.60 12.21
N LEU A 365 20.39 -0.11 11.08
CA LEU A 365 21.51 -1.04 10.93
C LEU A 365 22.85 -0.27 10.93
N ASP A 366 23.83 -0.83 11.62
CA ASP A 366 25.13 -0.16 11.73
C ASP A 366 25.93 -0.27 10.42
N GLY A 367 26.36 0.88 9.88
CA GLY A 367 27.15 0.96 8.66
C GLY A 367 26.39 0.50 7.40
N VAL A 368 25.04 0.54 7.41
CA VAL A 368 24.25 0.16 6.24
C VAL A 368 24.61 1.02 5.03
N HIS A 369 24.88 0.38 3.89
CA HIS A 369 25.14 1.02 2.61
C HIS A 369 24.81 0.10 1.44
N ALA A 370 24.64 0.70 0.27
CA ALA A 370 24.38 -0.02 -0.97
C ALA A 370 25.68 -0.52 -1.61
N VAL A 371 25.65 -1.72 -2.18
CA VAL A 371 26.76 -2.32 -2.95
C VAL A 371 26.39 -2.57 -4.42
N SER A 372 25.16 -2.27 -4.81
CA SER A 372 24.69 -2.24 -6.19
C SER A 372 23.94 -0.94 -6.48
N ALA A 373 23.76 -0.59 -7.76
CA ALA A 373 22.75 0.37 -8.16
C ALA A 373 21.35 -0.25 -8.00
N MET A 374 20.33 0.59 -7.78
CA MET A 374 18.94 0.14 -7.84
C MET A 374 18.56 -0.10 -9.30
N ASP A 375 18.16 -1.33 -9.62
CA ASP A 375 17.81 -1.76 -10.98
C ASP A 375 16.28 -2.00 -11.08
N PHE A 376 15.67 -1.40 -12.10
CA PHE A 376 14.24 -1.53 -12.43
C PHE A 376 13.95 -2.53 -13.54
N LYS A 377 14.99 -3.07 -14.21
CA LYS A 377 14.86 -4.00 -15.35
C LYS A 377 13.84 -3.55 -16.40
N ASP A 378 13.87 -2.26 -16.74
CA ASP A 378 12.93 -1.61 -17.68
C ASP A 378 11.44 -1.65 -17.27
N GLY A 379 11.16 -1.96 -15.99
CA GLY A 379 9.83 -1.96 -15.39
C GLY A 379 9.53 -0.73 -14.55
N PRO A 380 8.31 -0.60 -14.04
CA PRO A 380 7.91 0.53 -13.20
C PRO A 380 8.31 0.38 -11.73
N PHE A 381 8.78 -0.80 -11.33
CA PHE A 381 9.12 -1.14 -9.95
C PHE A 381 10.60 -1.51 -9.83
N PRO A 382 11.25 -1.21 -8.69
CA PRO A 382 12.57 -1.77 -8.40
C PRO A 382 12.53 -3.30 -8.42
N GLU A 383 13.56 -3.92 -9.00
CA GLU A 383 13.67 -5.38 -9.13
C GLU A 383 14.91 -5.93 -8.44
N HIS A 384 15.93 -5.08 -8.23
CA HIS A 384 17.16 -5.49 -7.58
C HIS A 384 17.85 -4.31 -6.91
N TYR A 385 18.26 -4.50 -5.63
CA TYR A 385 19.05 -3.54 -4.88
C TYR A 385 19.74 -4.22 -3.71
N GLU A 386 21.06 -4.28 -3.68
CA GLU A 386 21.81 -4.96 -2.63
C GLU A 386 22.33 -4.01 -1.56
N LEU A 387 22.09 -4.35 -0.30
CA LEU A 387 22.59 -3.66 0.88
C LEU A 387 23.47 -4.57 1.71
N VAL A 388 24.46 -3.98 2.36
CA VAL A 388 25.28 -4.61 3.38
C VAL A 388 25.39 -3.72 4.62
N TRP A 389 25.66 -4.33 5.78
CA TRP A 389 25.86 -3.64 7.05
C TRP A 389 26.79 -4.42 7.99
N ASN A 390 27.26 -3.76 9.04
CA ASN A 390 28.09 -4.39 10.04
C ASN A 390 27.29 -5.42 10.84
N LYS A 391 27.78 -6.65 10.90
CA LYS A 391 27.17 -7.67 11.76
C LYS A 391 27.28 -7.24 13.21
N ASN A 392 26.18 -7.26 13.96
CA ASN A 392 26.26 -7.16 15.40
C ASN A 392 27.09 -8.33 15.91
N LYS A 393 28.31 -8.07 16.36
CA LYS A 393 29.04 -9.04 17.18
C LYS A 393 28.20 -9.21 18.43
N CYS A 394 27.45 -10.31 18.52
CA CYS A 394 26.85 -10.75 19.78
C CYS A 394 28.01 -10.82 20.78
N GLY A 395 28.13 -9.78 21.61
CA GLY A 395 29.04 -9.78 22.75
C GLY A 395 28.57 -10.85 23.70
N SER A 396 29.19 -12.03 23.67
CA SER A 396 29.22 -12.90 24.82
C SER A 396 29.76 -12.04 25.97
N PRO A 397 29.01 -11.83 27.08
CA PRO A 397 29.59 -11.20 28.25
C PRO A 397 30.71 -12.13 28.69
N GLY A 398 31.95 -11.68 28.49
CA GLY A 398 33.11 -12.38 29.01
C GLY A 398 32.92 -12.58 30.52
N LEU A 399 32.72 -13.82 30.92
CA LEU A 399 32.93 -14.24 32.29
C LEU A 399 34.38 -13.92 32.62
N ALA A 400 34.60 -12.75 33.29
CA ALA A 400 35.83 -12.47 33.99
C ALA A 400 35.99 -13.55 35.05
N LYS A 401 36.92 -14.47 34.79
CA LYS A 401 37.42 -15.36 35.85
C LYS A 401 38.20 -14.49 36.84
N ILE A 402 37.69 -14.38 38.03
CA ILE A 402 38.46 -14.10 39.24
C ILE A 402 38.69 -15.42 39.96
#